data_2cbe4c3481f36bab83b765e5011d0498
#
_entry.id   2cbe4c3481f36bab83b765e5011d0498
#
_cell.length_a   1.000
_cell.length_b   1.000
_cell.length_c   1.000
_cell.angle_alpha   90.00
_cell.angle_beta   90.00
_cell.angle_gamma   90.00
#
_symmetry.space_group_name_H-M   'P 1'
#
loop_
_entity.id
_entity.type
_entity.pdbx_description
1 polymer ?
#
loop_
_entity_poly.entity_id
_entity_poly.type
_entity_poly.pdbx_seq_one_letter_code
_entity_poly.pdbx_strand_id
1 'polypeptide(L)'
;ALILINGVSMNDPQTGHFGMDIPVDVGAIEKVEILEGSAARVLGTGAFTGAINFITRLGNSCHVDASQTMGRYGYKRQYIHAGIPTGSWNNYLAFGSSESEGYGYNTDYHIRNVFYRGGLQQESRSLDIQGGMQLKSFGAGGFYSPRFPDQYEKTDLFFGSMKFSSG
;
A
#
# COMPACT_ATOMS: atom_id res chain seq x y z
N ALA A 1 -7.53 11.17 9.54
CA ALA A 1 -6.65 10.15 10.13
C ALA A 1 -5.36 10.06 9.33
N LEU A 2 -4.26 9.83 10.00
CA LEU A 2 -2.97 9.56 9.37
C LEU A 2 -2.94 8.13 8.87
N ILE A 3 -2.50 7.90 7.63
CA ILE A 3 -2.32 6.57 7.05
C ILE A 3 -0.83 6.22 7.06
N LEU A 4 -0.53 5.02 7.56
CA LEU A 4 0.84 4.54 7.73
C LEU A 4 1.00 3.14 7.11
N ILE A 5 2.18 2.87 6.58
CA ILE A 5 2.64 1.52 6.25
C ILE A 5 3.88 1.22 7.09
N ASN A 6 3.80 0.24 7.99
CA ASN A 6 4.86 -0.13 8.93
C ASN A 6 5.42 1.08 9.72
N GLY A 7 4.53 2.04 10.07
CA GLY A 7 4.89 3.25 10.77
C GLY A 7 5.38 4.42 9.90
N VAL A 8 5.44 4.26 8.58
CA VAL A 8 5.81 5.32 7.63
C VAL A 8 4.56 6.00 7.10
N SER A 9 4.49 7.33 7.20
CA SER A 9 3.35 8.12 6.72
C SER A 9 3.24 8.07 5.19
N MET A 10 2.02 7.80 4.72
CA MET A 10 1.67 7.70 3.29
C MET A 10 0.77 8.84 2.83
N ASN A 11 0.65 9.89 3.65
CA ASN A 11 -0.16 11.04 3.25
C ASN A 11 0.46 11.74 2.04
N ASP A 12 -0.37 12.01 1.04
CA ASP A 12 0.02 12.86 -0.09
C ASP A 12 0.32 14.29 0.41
N PRO A 13 1.54 14.79 0.23
CA PRO A 13 1.91 16.14 0.67
C PRO A 13 1.29 17.25 -0.17
N GLN A 14 0.80 16.97 -1.38
CA GLN A 14 0.28 17.98 -2.31
C GLN A 14 -1.21 18.25 -2.13
N THR A 15 -2.02 17.22 -2.10
CA THR A 15 -3.48 17.41 -2.22
C THR A 15 -4.25 16.98 -0.99
N GLY A 16 -3.70 16.11 -0.14
CA GLY A 16 -4.42 15.48 0.96
C GLY A 16 -5.58 14.59 0.51
N HIS A 17 -5.80 14.46 -0.80
CA HIS A 17 -6.74 13.54 -1.41
C HIS A 17 -6.12 12.13 -1.48
N PHE A 18 -6.93 11.10 -1.68
CA PHE A 18 -6.45 9.72 -1.86
C PHE A 18 -5.65 9.14 -0.68
N GLY A 19 -5.91 9.58 0.55
CA GLY A 19 -5.23 9.10 1.75
C GLY A 19 -5.31 7.57 1.97
N MET A 20 -6.21 6.88 1.26
CA MET A 20 -6.33 5.41 1.26
C MET A 20 -5.69 4.74 0.03
N ASP A 21 -5.03 5.49 -0.83
CA ASP A 21 -4.23 4.93 -1.93
C ASP A 21 -2.90 4.41 -1.39
N ILE A 22 -2.95 3.22 -0.81
CA ILE A 22 -1.76 2.55 -0.29
C ILE A 22 -1.06 1.77 -1.41
N PRO A 23 0.25 1.96 -1.62
CA PRO A 23 1.02 1.32 -2.70
C PRO A 23 1.38 -0.13 -2.37
N VAL A 24 0.47 -0.84 -1.71
CA VAL A 24 0.65 -2.23 -1.29
C VAL A 24 -0.64 -2.99 -1.56
N ASP A 25 -0.53 -4.18 -2.16
CA ASP A 25 -1.68 -5.06 -2.32
C ASP A 25 -2.20 -5.54 -0.95
N VAL A 26 -3.52 -5.64 -0.82
CA VAL A 26 -4.18 -6.09 0.42
C VAL A 26 -3.67 -7.47 0.87
N GLY A 27 -3.29 -8.36 -0.05
CA GLY A 27 -2.70 -9.66 0.27
C GLY A 27 -1.37 -9.58 1.02
N ALA A 28 -0.64 -8.47 0.90
CA ALA A 28 0.61 -8.23 1.62
C ALA A 28 0.41 -7.70 3.04
N ILE A 29 -0.81 -7.33 3.43
CA ILE A 29 -1.12 -6.81 4.76
C ILE A 29 -1.28 -7.99 5.72
N GLU A 30 -0.58 -7.94 6.86
CA GLU A 30 -0.68 -8.92 7.94
C GLU A 30 -1.75 -8.51 8.96
N LYS A 31 -1.74 -7.23 9.36
CA LYS A 31 -2.71 -6.66 10.31
C LYS A 31 -2.90 -5.17 10.09
N VAL A 32 -4.00 -4.65 10.61
CA VAL A 32 -4.29 -3.21 10.64
C VAL A 32 -4.37 -2.78 12.10
N GLU A 33 -3.62 -1.75 12.44
CA GLU A 33 -3.62 -1.12 13.77
C GLU A 33 -4.35 0.21 13.70
N ILE A 34 -5.35 0.39 14.54
CA ILE A 34 -6.09 1.65 14.66
C ILE A 34 -5.64 2.33 15.96
N LEU A 35 -5.11 3.53 15.82
CA LEU A 35 -4.63 4.35 16.91
C LEU A 35 -5.56 5.55 17.09
N GLU A 36 -6.25 5.60 18.22
CA GLU A 36 -7.21 6.64 18.53
C GLU A 36 -6.66 7.65 19.56
N GLY A 37 -7.14 8.88 19.46
CA GLY A 37 -6.90 9.91 20.47
C GLY A 37 -5.43 10.31 20.63
N SER A 38 -4.98 10.45 21.91
CA SER A 38 -3.65 10.95 22.25
C SER A 38 -2.50 10.04 21.82
N ALA A 39 -2.74 8.74 21.68
CA ALA A 39 -1.74 7.79 21.21
C ALA A 39 -1.24 8.10 19.79
N ALA A 40 -2.11 8.67 18.95
CA ALA A 40 -1.77 9.05 17.59
C ALA A 40 -0.83 10.27 17.52
N ARG A 41 -0.75 11.11 18.55
CA ARG A 41 0.10 12.31 18.58
C ARG A 41 1.59 12.01 18.46
N VAL A 42 2.02 10.83 18.89
CA VAL A 42 3.41 10.38 18.78
C VAL A 42 3.84 10.24 17.31
N LEU A 43 2.87 10.10 16.38
CA LEU A 43 3.11 9.87 14.97
C LEU A 43 3.20 11.14 14.12
N GLY A 44 3.05 12.33 14.73
CA GLY A 44 3.23 13.62 14.06
C GLY A 44 1.96 14.46 13.91
N THR A 45 2.10 15.61 13.25
CA THR A 45 1.07 16.66 13.16
C THR A 45 -0.19 16.28 12.39
N GLY A 46 -0.16 15.25 11.55
CA GLY A 46 -1.33 14.77 10.79
C GLY A 46 -2.28 13.84 11.56
N ALA A 47 -1.95 13.47 12.79
CA ALA A 47 -2.65 12.43 13.56
C ALA A 47 -3.70 12.96 14.55
N PHE A 48 -4.27 14.16 14.34
CA PHE A 48 -5.24 14.76 15.26
C PHE A 48 -6.49 13.90 15.53
N THR A 49 -6.97 13.20 14.51
CA THR A 49 -8.18 12.38 14.59
C THR A 49 -7.88 10.89 14.77
N GLY A 50 -6.59 10.53 14.83
CA GLY A 50 -6.14 9.14 14.90
C GLY A 50 -5.25 8.74 13.73
N ALA A 51 -4.77 7.49 13.76
CA ALA A 51 -3.96 6.92 12.70
C ALA A 51 -4.39 5.47 12.39
N ILE A 52 -4.22 5.07 11.15
CA ILE A 52 -4.39 3.69 10.69
C ILE A 52 -3.03 3.22 10.17
N ASN A 53 -2.48 2.19 10.78
CA ASN A 53 -1.19 1.62 10.41
C ASN A 53 -1.37 0.23 9.80
N PHE A 54 -1.04 0.11 8.52
CA PHE A 54 -1.04 -1.15 7.82
C PHE A 54 0.31 -1.84 8.05
N ILE A 55 0.31 -2.94 8.79
CA ILE A 55 1.50 -3.76 9.00
C ILE A 55 1.56 -4.81 7.90
N THR A 56 2.62 -4.79 7.12
CA THR A 56 2.84 -5.75 6.05
C THR A 56 3.55 -6.99 6.56
N ARG A 57 3.39 -8.08 5.82
CA ARG A 57 4.11 -9.34 6.08
C ARG A 57 5.62 -9.14 5.96
N LEU A 58 6.35 -9.93 6.74
CA LEU A 58 7.80 -10.06 6.63
C LEU A 58 8.10 -11.53 6.37
N GLY A 59 8.65 -11.88 5.23
CA GLY A 59 8.81 -13.25 4.74
C GLY A 59 9.59 -14.21 5.64
N ASN A 60 9.02 -14.55 6.79
CA ASN A 60 9.61 -15.40 7.83
C ASN A 60 9.62 -16.88 7.44
N SER A 61 8.87 -17.26 6.41
CA SER A 61 8.79 -18.63 5.89
C SER A 61 8.87 -18.61 4.37
N CYS A 62 9.42 -19.68 3.80
CA CYS A 62 9.43 -19.85 2.35
C CYS A 62 8.04 -20.22 1.86
N HIS A 63 7.39 -19.33 1.14
CA HIS A 63 6.07 -19.53 0.54
C HIS A 63 5.89 -18.64 -0.69
N VAL A 64 5.03 -19.08 -1.59
CA VAL A 64 4.53 -18.29 -2.71
C VAL A 64 3.04 -18.46 -2.77
N ASP A 65 2.32 -17.35 -2.78
CA ASP A 65 0.88 -17.33 -2.97
C ASP A 65 0.54 -16.53 -4.22
N ALA A 66 -0.38 -17.04 -5.01
CA ALA A 66 -0.90 -16.37 -6.20
C ALA A 66 -2.41 -16.50 -6.26
N SER A 67 -3.08 -15.44 -6.68
CA SER A 67 -4.52 -15.44 -6.88
C SER A 67 -4.91 -14.63 -8.10
N GLN A 68 -5.98 -15.08 -8.75
CA GLN A 68 -6.63 -14.37 -9.83
C GLN A 68 -8.14 -14.32 -9.56
N THR A 69 -8.71 -13.14 -9.66
CA THR A 69 -10.15 -12.91 -9.54
C THR A 69 -10.65 -12.24 -10.80
N MET A 70 -11.82 -12.67 -11.29
CA MET A 70 -12.51 -12.07 -12.41
C MET A 70 -13.94 -11.74 -12.02
N GLY A 71 -14.49 -10.66 -12.57
CA GLY A 71 -15.84 -10.19 -12.25
C GLY A 71 -16.54 -9.49 -13.41
N ARG A 72 -17.66 -8.86 -13.11
CA ARG A 72 -18.39 -8.05 -14.09
C ARG A 72 -17.61 -6.80 -14.49
N TYR A 73 -17.99 -6.19 -15.60
CA TYR A 73 -17.38 -4.96 -16.12
C TYR A 73 -15.88 -5.09 -16.44
N GLY A 74 -15.46 -6.25 -16.95
CA GLY A 74 -14.07 -6.49 -17.24
C GLY A 74 -13.15 -6.54 -16.00
N TYR A 75 -13.73 -6.65 -14.79
CA TYR A 75 -12.93 -6.70 -13.57
C TYR A 75 -11.99 -7.89 -13.57
N LYS A 76 -10.70 -7.60 -13.40
CA LYS A 76 -9.64 -8.59 -13.21
C LYS A 76 -8.73 -8.10 -12.09
N ARG A 77 -8.41 -8.99 -11.18
CA ARG A 77 -7.39 -8.76 -10.15
C ARG A 77 -6.48 -9.97 -10.09
N GLN A 78 -5.19 -9.69 -10.07
CA GLN A 78 -4.12 -10.68 -9.95
C GLN A 78 -3.17 -10.21 -8.86
N TYR A 79 -2.73 -11.13 -8.02
CA TYR A 79 -1.62 -10.86 -7.12
C TYR A 79 -0.72 -12.08 -6.97
N ILE A 80 0.55 -11.81 -6.72
CA ILE A 80 1.56 -12.81 -6.37
C ILE A 80 2.38 -12.21 -5.24
N HIS A 81 2.59 -12.99 -4.18
CA HIS A 81 3.52 -12.62 -3.13
C HIS A 81 4.34 -13.81 -2.66
N ALA A 82 5.56 -13.54 -2.20
CA ALA A 82 6.52 -14.55 -1.79
C ALA A 82 7.26 -14.12 -0.52
N GLY A 83 7.39 -15.05 0.41
CA GLY A 83 8.31 -14.99 1.54
C GLY A 83 9.55 -15.82 1.23
N ILE A 84 10.75 -15.23 1.38
CA ILE A 84 12.02 -15.88 1.05
C ILE A 84 13.03 -15.58 2.16
N PRO A 85 13.04 -16.36 3.28
CA PRO A 85 14.07 -16.22 4.30
C PRO A 85 15.44 -16.68 3.74
N THR A 86 16.48 -15.89 3.99
CA THR A 86 17.85 -16.16 3.55
C THR A 86 18.80 -15.94 4.73
N GLY A 87 19.17 -17.01 5.41
CA GLY A 87 19.94 -16.92 6.66
C GLY A 87 19.17 -16.14 7.73
N SER A 88 19.78 -15.07 8.25
CA SER A 88 19.15 -14.18 9.24
C SER A 88 18.28 -13.08 8.60
N TRP A 89 18.18 -13.04 7.27
CA TRP A 89 17.44 -12.02 6.54
C TRP A 89 16.12 -12.57 6.03
N ASN A 90 15.02 -11.91 6.36
CA ASN A 90 13.70 -12.22 5.87
C ASN A 90 13.35 -11.31 4.71
N ASN A 91 12.91 -11.87 3.60
CA ASN A 91 12.50 -11.12 2.41
C ASN A 91 11.03 -11.38 2.11
N TYR A 92 10.31 -10.33 1.78
CA TYR A 92 8.94 -10.39 1.30
C TYR A 92 8.79 -9.55 0.05
N LEU A 93 8.22 -10.13 -0.98
CA LEU A 93 7.92 -9.52 -2.25
C LEU A 93 6.44 -9.66 -2.54
N ALA A 94 5.82 -8.59 -3.03
CA ALA A 94 4.43 -8.62 -3.47
C ALA A 94 4.27 -7.85 -4.78
N PHE A 95 3.47 -8.41 -5.67
CA PHE A 95 3.00 -7.79 -6.90
C PHE A 95 1.49 -7.90 -6.97
N GLY A 96 0.81 -6.81 -7.30
CA GLY A 96 -0.63 -6.75 -7.51
C GLY A 96 -0.97 -5.99 -8.79
N SER A 97 -1.98 -6.46 -9.49
CA SER A 97 -2.60 -5.77 -10.62
C SER A 97 -4.11 -5.87 -10.51
N SER A 98 -4.81 -4.75 -10.71
CA SER A 98 -6.27 -4.71 -10.72
C SER A 98 -6.74 -3.77 -11.83
N GLU A 99 -7.73 -4.21 -12.60
CA GLU A 99 -8.31 -3.44 -13.69
C GLU A 99 -9.81 -3.66 -13.78
N SER A 100 -10.53 -2.70 -14.34
CA SER A 100 -11.94 -2.80 -14.71
C SER A 100 -12.25 -1.84 -15.86
N GLU A 101 -13.18 -2.20 -16.72
CA GLU A 101 -13.74 -1.31 -17.76
C GLU A 101 -14.72 -0.27 -17.18
N GLY A 102 -15.07 -0.42 -15.88
CA GLY A 102 -16.01 0.47 -15.21
C GLY A 102 -17.46 0.08 -15.41
N TYR A 103 -18.31 0.50 -14.49
CA TYR A 103 -19.78 0.26 -14.53
C TYR A 103 -20.56 1.39 -15.18
N GLY A 104 -19.90 2.49 -15.53
CA GLY A 104 -20.49 3.69 -16.12
C GLY A 104 -19.49 4.39 -17.04
N TYR A 105 -19.92 5.54 -17.57
CA TYR A 105 -19.08 6.32 -18.45
C TYR A 105 -17.85 6.86 -17.72
N ASN A 106 -16.66 6.63 -18.31
CA ASN A 106 -15.36 7.08 -17.80
C ASN A 106 -15.13 6.72 -16.31
N THR A 107 -15.35 5.42 -15.96
CA THR A 107 -15.12 4.85 -14.63
C THR A 107 -14.21 3.62 -14.66
N ASP A 108 -13.49 3.45 -15.76
CA ASP A 108 -12.46 2.44 -15.91
C ASP A 108 -11.25 2.75 -15.01
N TYR A 109 -10.52 1.70 -14.64
CA TYR A 109 -9.29 1.90 -13.88
C TYR A 109 -8.25 0.81 -14.14
N HIS A 110 -7.01 1.17 -13.90
CA HIS A 110 -5.87 0.27 -13.94
C HIS A 110 -4.91 0.60 -12.80
N ILE A 111 -4.62 -0.37 -11.94
CA ILE A 111 -3.75 -0.21 -10.77
C ILE A 111 -2.72 -1.33 -10.79
N ARG A 112 -1.44 -0.99 -10.60
CA ARG A 112 -0.33 -1.93 -10.41
C ARG A 112 0.46 -1.55 -9.19
N ASN A 113 0.76 -2.55 -8.35
CA ASN A 113 1.54 -2.37 -7.13
C ASN A 113 2.74 -3.32 -7.15
N VAL A 114 3.88 -2.82 -6.73
CA VAL A 114 5.06 -3.63 -6.40
C VAL A 114 5.53 -3.22 -5.01
N PHE A 115 5.79 -4.18 -4.16
CA PHE A 115 6.23 -3.93 -2.80
C PHE A 115 7.32 -4.93 -2.40
N TYR A 116 8.32 -4.42 -1.70
CA TYR A 116 9.38 -5.19 -1.07
C TYR A 116 9.51 -4.80 0.40
N ARG A 117 9.71 -5.79 1.25
CA ARG A 117 10.14 -5.61 2.63
C ARG A 117 11.21 -6.63 2.98
N GLY A 118 12.35 -6.14 3.49
CA GLY A 118 13.44 -6.97 3.98
C GLY A 118 13.73 -6.64 5.44
N GLY A 119 13.98 -7.66 6.26
CA GLY A 119 14.25 -7.45 7.67
C GLY A 119 15.28 -8.42 8.24
N LEU A 120 16.19 -7.88 9.04
CA LEU A 120 17.14 -8.61 9.86
C LEU A 120 16.79 -8.37 11.32
N GLN A 121 16.63 -9.43 12.10
CA GLN A 121 16.46 -9.34 13.54
C GLN A 121 17.48 -10.20 14.26
N GLN A 122 18.29 -9.57 15.09
CA GLN A 122 19.25 -10.19 15.98
C GLN A 122 18.99 -9.72 17.41
N GLU A 123 19.56 -10.37 18.41
CA GLU A 123 19.28 -10.09 19.85
C GLU A 123 19.40 -8.61 20.23
N SER A 124 20.38 -7.88 19.70
CA SER A 124 20.66 -6.48 20.02
C SER A 124 20.52 -5.51 18.83
N ARG A 125 20.17 -6.00 17.65
CA ARG A 125 20.11 -5.16 16.45
C ARG A 125 18.97 -5.59 15.54
N SER A 126 18.27 -4.62 14.99
CA SER A 126 17.28 -4.88 13.93
C SER A 126 17.47 -3.89 12.79
N LEU A 127 17.24 -4.37 11.58
CA LEU A 127 17.20 -3.58 10.35
C LEU A 127 15.95 -3.97 9.59
N ASP A 128 15.12 -3.00 9.26
CA ASP A 128 13.92 -3.14 8.42
C ASP A 128 14.04 -2.17 7.25
N ILE A 129 13.96 -2.70 6.03
CA ILE A 129 14.00 -1.93 4.79
C ILE A 129 12.74 -2.23 4.02
N GLN A 130 12.06 -1.23 3.53
CA GLN A 130 10.89 -1.40 2.69
C GLN A 130 10.84 -0.39 1.57
N GLY A 131 10.18 -0.77 0.49
CA GLY A 131 9.88 0.11 -0.62
C GLY A 131 8.72 -0.40 -1.44
N GLY A 132 8.01 0.52 -2.06
CA GLY A 132 6.86 0.19 -2.89
C GLY A 132 6.64 1.20 -4.00
N MET A 133 5.92 0.74 -5.01
CA MET A 133 5.52 1.51 -6.17
C MET A 133 4.07 1.21 -6.48
N GLN A 134 3.29 2.25 -6.75
CA GLN A 134 1.95 2.13 -7.34
C GLN A 134 1.89 2.97 -8.61
N LEU A 135 1.42 2.35 -9.67
CA LEU A 135 1.02 2.99 -10.91
C LEU A 135 -0.49 2.87 -11.02
N LYS A 136 -1.19 4.00 -11.03
CA LYS A 136 -2.65 4.06 -11.06
C LYS A 136 -3.11 4.99 -12.16
N SER A 137 -4.09 4.56 -12.92
CA SER A 137 -4.81 5.38 -13.88
C SER A 137 -6.29 5.05 -13.81
N PHE A 138 -7.15 6.07 -13.89
CA PHE A 138 -8.60 5.88 -13.82
C PHE A 138 -9.37 7.02 -14.48
N GLY A 139 -10.52 6.66 -15.02
CA GLY A 139 -11.52 7.61 -15.46
C GLY A 139 -12.23 8.22 -14.25
N ALA A 140 -12.24 9.57 -14.19
CA ALA A 140 -12.84 10.34 -13.10
C ALA A 140 -14.19 10.93 -13.49
N GLY A 141 -15.02 10.16 -14.23
CA GLY A 141 -16.31 10.61 -14.75
C GLY A 141 -17.23 11.12 -13.66
N GLY A 142 -17.43 12.46 -13.63
CA GLY A 142 -18.29 13.11 -12.65
C GLY A 142 -17.76 13.16 -11.22
N PHE A 143 -16.52 12.74 -10.96
CA PHE A 143 -15.94 12.70 -9.62
C PHE A 143 -15.71 14.10 -9.05
N TYR A 144 -15.08 14.99 -9.81
CA TYR A 144 -14.82 16.38 -9.37
C TYR A 144 -15.95 17.33 -9.71
N SER A 145 -16.55 17.18 -10.88
CA SER A 145 -17.66 18.00 -11.34
C SER A 145 -18.40 17.33 -12.48
N PRO A 146 -19.76 17.40 -12.51
CA PRO A 146 -20.54 16.93 -13.67
C PRO A 146 -20.24 17.67 -14.96
N ARG A 147 -19.58 18.86 -14.89
CA ARG A 147 -19.22 19.67 -16.06
C ARG A 147 -18.06 19.10 -16.88
N PHE A 148 -17.29 18.21 -16.26
CA PHE A 148 -16.08 17.63 -16.88
C PHE A 148 -16.13 16.10 -16.80
N PRO A 149 -17.01 15.45 -17.58
CA PRO A 149 -17.20 14.00 -17.52
C PRO A 149 -16.03 13.19 -18.07
N ASP A 150 -15.17 13.81 -18.90
CA ASP A 150 -14.06 13.14 -19.61
C ASP A 150 -12.72 13.23 -18.87
N GLN A 151 -12.73 13.62 -17.57
CA GLN A 151 -11.51 13.71 -16.80
C GLN A 151 -10.89 12.32 -16.60
N TYR A 152 -9.58 12.26 -16.76
CA TYR A 152 -8.78 11.07 -16.55
C TYR A 152 -7.58 11.40 -15.65
N GLU A 153 -7.33 10.57 -14.67
CA GLU A 153 -6.20 10.74 -13.75
C GLU A 153 -5.17 9.65 -13.91
N LYS A 154 -3.91 10.06 -13.77
CA LYS A 154 -2.76 9.16 -13.67
C LYS A 154 -1.91 9.57 -12.49
N THR A 155 -1.64 8.62 -11.61
CA THR A 155 -0.82 8.81 -10.41
C THR A 155 0.27 7.75 -10.35
N ASP A 156 1.51 8.19 -10.21
CA ASP A 156 2.66 7.34 -9.97
C ASP A 156 3.20 7.65 -8.57
N LEU A 157 3.15 6.68 -7.67
CA LEU A 157 3.58 6.82 -6.28
C LEU A 157 4.74 5.89 -6.00
N PHE A 158 5.79 6.43 -5.36
CA PHE A 158 6.96 5.68 -4.91
C PHE A 158 7.25 6.01 -3.46
N PHE A 159 7.58 5.01 -2.67
CA PHE A 159 8.07 5.24 -1.32
C PHE A 159 9.18 4.25 -0.96
N GLY A 160 10.00 4.65 0.00
CA GLY A 160 11.01 3.79 0.57
C GLY A 160 11.35 4.24 1.99
N SER A 161 11.68 3.30 2.85
CA SER A 161 12.17 3.59 4.19
C SER A 161 13.15 2.54 4.70
N MET A 162 14.00 2.96 5.63
CA MET A 162 14.92 2.11 6.35
C MET A 162 14.85 2.48 7.83
N LYS A 163 14.69 1.47 8.69
CA LYS A 163 14.69 1.62 10.14
C LYS A 163 15.78 0.72 10.74
N PHE A 164 16.68 1.31 11.46
CA PHE A 164 17.71 0.61 12.23
C PHE A 164 17.46 0.82 13.72
N SER A 165 17.61 -0.23 14.53
CA SER A 165 17.55 -0.17 15.98
C SER A 165 18.68 -0.98 16.58
N SER A 166 19.37 -0.42 17.57
CA SER A 166 20.37 -1.09 18.39
C SER A 166 20.01 -0.91 19.86
N GLY A 167 19.93 -2.03 20.58
CA GLY A 167 19.70 -2.05 22.03
C GLY A 167 21.00 -1.96 22.82
#